data_f2e662c92fdd93d71f2af8e6553a817e
#
_entry.id   f2e662c92fdd93d71f2af8e6553a817e
#
_cell.length_a   1.000
_cell.length_b   1.000
_cell.length_c   1.000
_cell.angle_alpha   90.00
_cell.angle_beta   90.00
_cell.angle_gamma   90.00
#
_symmetry.space_group_name_H-M   'P 1'
#
loop_
_entity.id
_entity.type
_entity.pdbx_description
1 polymer ?
#
loop_
_entity_poly.entity_id
_entity_poly.type
_entity_poly.pdbx_seq_one_letter_code
_entity_poly.pdbx_strand_id
1 'polypeptide(L)'
;ANKGTKDALENISDATATAVQWIINCAPFGIMGLIFSTISEQGLDALLSYGKLILVLVGSMAVVIFIINPVIVFIFTKQNPFPLVFTCLKESFITAFFTRSSAANIPVNMELCKKLGLDEDTYSISIPLGATINMAGAAITISVMALSTAHTLDIHVDFLTSIILCVLAALSAAGASGVAGGSLLLIPMACSLFGVPNDVAMQAVGVGFIIGVIQDSCETGLNSSSDVLYTAIADIREKRLR
;
A
#
# COMPACT_ATOMS: atom_id res chain seq x y z
N ALA A 1 18.98 20.70 14.70
CA ALA A 1 19.83 20.71 13.50
C ALA A 1 20.06 22.15 13.07
N ASN A 2 21.28 22.50 12.61
CA ASN A 2 21.59 23.82 12.07
C ASN A 2 20.69 24.08 10.84
N LYS A 3 20.21 25.32 10.66
CA LYS A 3 19.31 25.71 9.56
C LYS A 3 19.85 25.26 8.19
N GLY A 4 21.18 25.44 7.95
CA GLY A 4 21.82 25.00 6.72
C GLY A 4 21.78 23.49 6.47
N THR A 5 21.83 22.66 7.53
CA THR A 5 21.70 21.20 7.40
C THR A 5 20.27 20.81 7.04
N LYS A 6 19.28 21.50 7.62
CA LYS A 6 17.86 21.26 7.31
C LYS A 6 17.57 21.62 5.86
N ASP A 7 17.98 22.81 5.43
CA ASP A 7 17.80 23.30 4.06
C ASP A 7 18.50 22.37 3.04
N ALA A 8 19.70 21.85 3.36
CA ALA A 8 20.40 20.89 2.49
C ALA A 8 19.64 19.55 2.36
N LEU A 9 19.11 19.01 3.46
CA LEU A 9 18.32 17.77 3.44
C LEU A 9 17.00 17.95 2.68
N GLU A 10 16.32 19.09 2.86
CA GLU A 10 15.11 19.41 2.10
C GLU A 10 15.42 19.52 0.60
N ASN A 11 16.48 20.22 0.21
CA ASN A 11 16.88 20.32 -1.20
C ASN A 11 17.23 18.96 -1.82
N ILE A 12 17.90 18.06 -1.10
CA ILE A 12 18.19 16.70 -1.56
C ILE A 12 16.89 15.90 -1.71
N SER A 13 15.99 15.99 -0.74
CA SER A 13 14.68 15.35 -0.78
C SER A 13 13.88 15.80 -1.98
N ASP A 14 13.78 17.11 -2.22
CA ASP A 14 13.04 17.69 -3.34
C ASP A 14 13.66 17.32 -4.70
N ALA A 15 14.98 17.33 -4.80
CA ALA A 15 15.68 16.88 -6.00
C ALA A 15 15.41 15.40 -6.30
N THR A 16 15.44 14.55 -5.26
CA THR A 16 15.14 13.12 -5.38
C THR A 16 13.69 12.90 -5.79
N ALA A 17 12.74 13.58 -5.15
CA ALA A 17 11.32 13.52 -5.49
C ALA A 17 11.07 13.95 -6.94
N THR A 18 11.74 15.01 -7.39
CA THR A 18 11.65 15.49 -8.79
C THR A 18 12.20 14.47 -9.78
N ALA A 19 13.36 13.86 -9.47
CA ALA A 19 13.94 12.81 -10.31
C ALA A 19 13.02 11.58 -10.41
N VAL A 20 12.45 11.14 -9.29
CA VAL A 20 11.46 10.05 -9.24
C VAL A 20 10.23 10.41 -10.07
N GLN A 21 9.73 11.64 -9.98
CA GLN A 21 8.59 12.09 -10.78
C GLN A 21 8.87 12.04 -12.29
N TRP A 22 10.07 12.39 -12.74
CA TRP A 22 10.46 12.25 -14.14
C TRP A 22 10.45 10.81 -14.61
N ILE A 23 10.96 9.88 -13.78
CA ILE A 23 10.92 8.44 -14.07
C ILE A 23 9.47 7.95 -14.17
N ILE A 24 8.61 8.35 -13.23
CA ILE A 24 7.17 8.01 -13.23
C ILE A 24 6.49 8.57 -14.49
N ASN A 25 6.84 9.76 -14.94
CA ASN A 25 6.29 10.34 -16.17
C ASN A 25 6.68 9.54 -17.42
N CYS A 26 7.77 8.78 -17.38
CA CYS A 26 8.17 7.86 -18.46
C CYS A 26 7.45 6.49 -18.36
N ALA A 27 6.81 6.18 -17.24
CA ALA A 27 6.14 4.88 -17.00
C ALA A 27 5.11 4.51 -18.10
N PRO A 28 4.30 5.43 -18.66
CA PRO A 28 3.36 5.07 -19.72
C PRO A 28 4.02 4.40 -20.94
N PHE A 29 5.20 4.86 -21.33
CA PHE A 29 5.96 4.28 -22.45
C PHE A 29 6.52 2.89 -22.08
N GLY A 30 7.04 2.74 -20.86
CA GLY A 30 7.51 1.44 -20.34
C GLY A 30 6.38 0.44 -20.22
N ILE A 31 5.25 0.84 -19.66
CA ILE A 31 4.05 -0.01 -19.53
C ILE A 31 3.52 -0.42 -20.90
N MET A 32 3.45 0.51 -21.86
CA MET A 32 3.03 0.19 -23.22
C MET A 32 3.96 -0.86 -23.87
N GLY A 33 5.27 -0.73 -23.70
CA GLY A 33 6.25 -1.71 -24.18
C GLY A 33 6.06 -3.09 -23.51
N LEU A 34 5.85 -3.10 -22.20
CA LEU A 34 5.59 -4.35 -21.43
C LEU A 34 4.29 -5.04 -21.88
N ILE A 35 3.20 -4.28 -22.05
CA ILE A 35 1.92 -4.82 -22.52
C ILE A 35 2.09 -5.41 -23.93
N PHE A 36 2.77 -4.67 -24.82
CA PHE A 36 3.03 -5.14 -26.19
C PHE A 36 3.85 -6.43 -26.20
N SER A 37 4.96 -6.49 -25.45
CA SER A 37 5.78 -7.69 -25.30
C SER A 37 4.98 -8.87 -24.76
N THR A 38 4.23 -8.66 -23.68
CA THR A 38 3.42 -9.69 -23.04
C THR A 38 2.35 -10.25 -23.98
N ILE A 39 1.62 -9.38 -24.70
CA ILE A 39 0.59 -9.83 -25.64
C ILE A 39 1.21 -10.54 -26.83
N SER A 40 2.38 -10.08 -27.30
CA SER A 40 3.10 -10.73 -28.43
C SER A 40 3.62 -12.11 -28.09
N GLU A 41 4.06 -12.32 -26.84
CA GLU A 41 4.67 -13.57 -26.37
C GLU A 41 3.65 -14.57 -25.83
N GLN A 42 2.66 -14.09 -25.07
CA GLN A 42 1.72 -14.92 -24.30
C GLN A 42 0.27 -14.86 -24.81
N GLY A 43 -0.02 -13.97 -25.75
CA GLY A 43 -1.38 -13.77 -26.30
C GLY A 43 -2.36 -13.09 -25.32
N LEU A 44 -3.63 -13.05 -25.71
CA LEU A 44 -4.69 -12.42 -24.91
C LEU A 44 -5.02 -13.17 -23.60
N ASP A 45 -4.66 -14.44 -23.49
CA ASP A 45 -4.88 -15.25 -22.27
C ASP A 45 -4.12 -14.71 -21.06
N ALA A 46 -3.00 -14.02 -21.29
CA ALA A 46 -2.27 -13.31 -20.24
C ALA A 46 -3.13 -12.25 -19.53
N LEU A 47 -4.00 -11.55 -20.26
CA LEU A 47 -4.91 -10.56 -19.68
C LEU A 47 -5.94 -11.18 -18.74
N LEU A 48 -6.41 -12.40 -19.02
CA LEU A 48 -7.31 -13.13 -18.12
C LEU A 48 -6.58 -13.56 -16.84
N SER A 49 -5.32 -13.95 -16.95
CA SER A 49 -4.48 -14.28 -15.80
C SER A 49 -4.24 -13.05 -14.90
N TYR A 50 -4.03 -11.88 -15.48
CA TYR A 50 -3.93 -10.63 -14.73
C TYR A 50 -5.26 -10.25 -14.04
N GLY A 51 -6.41 -10.56 -14.67
CA GLY A 51 -7.71 -10.39 -14.04
C GLY A 51 -7.86 -11.21 -12.76
N LYS A 52 -7.39 -12.46 -12.74
CA LYS A 52 -7.36 -13.29 -11.52
C LYS A 52 -6.43 -12.70 -10.45
N LEU A 53 -5.26 -12.23 -10.84
CA LEU A 53 -4.31 -11.61 -9.93
C LEU A 53 -4.88 -10.34 -9.28
N ILE A 54 -5.50 -9.46 -10.07
CA ILE A 54 -6.19 -8.26 -9.57
C ILE A 54 -7.31 -8.67 -8.61
N LEU A 55 -8.09 -9.68 -8.93
CA LEU A 55 -9.18 -10.15 -8.07
C LEU A 55 -8.66 -10.65 -6.72
N VAL A 56 -7.56 -11.39 -6.69
CA VAL A 56 -6.93 -11.85 -5.44
C VAL A 56 -6.38 -10.66 -4.64
N LEU A 57 -5.68 -9.73 -5.28
CA LEU A 57 -5.13 -8.53 -4.64
C LEU A 57 -6.23 -7.66 -4.02
N VAL A 58 -7.17 -7.22 -4.85
CA VAL A 58 -8.27 -6.35 -4.41
C VAL A 58 -9.21 -7.08 -3.44
N GLY A 59 -9.44 -8.38 -3.67
CA GLY A 59 -10.20 -9.22 -2.75
C GLY A 59 -9.56 -9.33 -1.37
N SER A 60 -8.24 -9.52 -1.31
CA SER A 60 -7.49 -9.54 -0.04
C SER A 60 -7.56 -8.19 0.68
N MET A 61 -7.41 -7.09 -0.06
CA MET A 61 -7.57 -5.74 0.49
C MET A 61 -9.01 -5.50 1.00
N ALA A 62 -10.02 -5.97 0.26
CA ALA A 62 -11.42 -5.88 0.68
C ALA A 62 -11.70 -6.68 1.96
N VAL A 63 -11.10 -7.85 2.14
CA VAL A 63 -11.18 -8.61 3.40
C VAL A 63 -10.62 -7.79 4.56
N VAL A 64 -9.49 -7.11 4.38
CA VAL A 64 -8.95 -6.23 5.42
C VAL A 64 -9.90 -5.06 5.71
N ILE A 65 -10.41 -4.39 4.69
CA ILE A 65 -11.31 -3.23 4.84
C ILE A 65 -12.63 -3.61 5.52
N PHE A 66 -13.28 -4.69 5.08
CA PHE A 66 -14.66 -5.00 5.48
C PHE A 66 -14.77 -6.04 6.59
N ILE A 67 -13.70 -6.77 6.91
CA ILE A 67 -13.69 -7.79 7.96
C ILE A 67 -12.66 -7.43 9.04
N ILE A 68 -11.38 -7.32 8.70
CA ILE A 68 -10.31 -7.17 9.70
C ILE A 68 -10.43 -5.82 10.41
N ASN A 69 -10.52 -4.71 9.66
CA ASN A 69 -10.63 -3.37 10.22
C ASN A 69 -11.87 -3.22 11.12
N PRO A 70 -13.10 -3.62 10.71
CA PRO A 70 -14.26 -3.63 11.60
C PRO A 70 -14.07 -4.47 12.87
N VAL A 71 -13.44 -5.64 12.77
CA VAL A 71 -13.14 -6.48 13.94
C VAL A 71 -12.20 -5.73 14.90
N ILE A 72 -11.14 -5.10 14.39
CA ILE A 72 -10.21 -4.31 15.21
C ILE A 72 -10.96 -3.16 15.89
N VAL A 73 -11.75 -2.37 15.15
CA VAL A 73 -12.56 -1.29 15.73
C VAL A 73 -13.44 -1.82 16.85
N PHE A 74 -14.18 -2.91 16.60
CA PHE A 74 -15.07 -3.51 17.62
C PHE A 74 -14.33 -3.98 18.87
N ILE A 75 -13.18 -4.65 18.70
CA ILE A 75 -12.39 -5.16 19.83
C ILE A 75 -11.94 -4.03 20.75
N PHE A 76 -11.43 -2.94 20.17
CA PHE A 76 -10.81 -1.85 20.94
C PHE A 76 -11.82 -0.80 21.44
N THR A 77 -12.84 -0.48 20.64
CA THR A 77 -13.83 0.56 20.99
C THR A 77 -15.09 -0.01 21.65
N LYS A 78 -15.41 -1.29 21.42
CA LYS A 78 -16.68 -1.95 21.82
C LYS A 78 -17.93 -1.25 21.25
N GLN A 79 -17.77 -0.53 20.14
CA GLN A 79 -18.85 0.17 19.45
C GLN A 79 -19.10 -0.45 18.08
N ASN A 80 -20.20 -0.07 17.43
CA ASN A 80 -20.47 -0.49 16.06
C ASN A 80 -19.36 0.07 15.12
N PRO A 81 -18.58 -0.80 14.44
CA PRO A 81 -17.44 -0.36 13.64
C PRO A 81 -17.83 0.33 12.33
N PHE A 82 -18.99 -0.04 11.77
CA PHE A 82 -19.34 0.33 10.40
C PHE A 82 -19.47 1.83 10.15
N PRO A 83 -20.07 2.65 11.03
CA PRO A 83 -20.14 4.09 10.81
C PRO A 83 -18.78 4.74 10.64
N LEU A 84 -17.81 4.36 11.49
CA LEU A 84 -16.44 4.89 11.42
C LEU A 84 -15.72 4.38 10.15
N VAL A 85 -15.80 3.09 9.87
CA VAL A 85 -15.18 2.49 8.67
C VAL A 85 -15.71 3.14 7.40
N PHE A 86 -17.03 3.28 7.25
CA PHE A 86 -17.62 3.91 6.06
C PHE A 86 -17.29 5.40 5.94
N THR A 87 -17.16 6.11 7.04
CA THR A 87 -16.71 7.51 7.03
C THR A 87 -15.28 7.61 6.53
N CYS A 88 -14.36 6.76 7.01
CA CYS A 88 -12.98 6.71 6.53
C CYS A 88 -12.91 6.32 5.04
N LEU A 89 -13.73 5.37 4.59
CA LEU A 89 -13.80 5.01 3.17
C LEU A 89 -14.29 6.15 2.30
N LYS A 90 -15.34 6.84 2.72
CA LYS A 90 -15.94 7.92 1.93
C LYS A 90 -15.01 9.13 1.81
N GLU A 91 -14.40 9.57 2.90
CA GLU A 91 -13.66 10.83 2.96
C GLU A 91 -12.16 10.65 2.62
N SER A 92 -11.55 9.55 3.05
CA SER A 92 -10.11 9.30 2.89
C SER A 92 -9.81 8.33 1.75
N PHE A 93 -10.41 7.13 1.74
CA PHE A 93 -10.12 6.11 0.73
C PHE A 93 -10.33 6.63 -0.69
N ILE A 94 -11.46 7.29 -0.97
CA ILE A 94 -11.77 7.76 -2.31
C ILE A 94 -10.71 8.75 -2.80
N THR A 95 -10.31 9.70 -1.97
CA THR A 95 -9.30 10.70 -2.35
C THR A 95 -7.93 10.03 -2.56
N ALA A 96 -7.53 9.14 -1.65
CA ALA A 96 -6.29 8.38 -1.75
C ALA A 96 -6.26 7.45 -2.96
N PHE A 97 -7.38 6.82 -3.31
CA PHE A 97 -7.55 5.97 -4.49
C PHE A 97 -7.22 6.71 -5.79
N PHE A 98 -7.71 7.94 -5.95
CA PHE A 98 -7.46 8.72 -7.18
C PHE A 98 -6.10 9.38 -7.20
N THR A 99 -5.58 9.80 -6.05
CA THR A 99 -4.25 10.45 -5.96
C THR A 99 -3.10 9.45 -5.97
N ARG A 100 -3.33 8.21 -5.53
CA ARG A 100 -2.32 7.16 -5.35
C ARG A 100 -1.12 7.63 -4.53
N SER A 101 -1.36 8.51 -3.56
CA SER A 101 -0.32 9.07 -2.70
C SER A 101 -0.85 9.27 -1.28
N SER A 102 -0.38 8.46 -0.34
CA SER A 102 -0.69 8.63 1.08
C SER A 102 -0.19 9.99 1.60
N ALA A 103 0.96 10.44 1.12
CA ALA A 103 1.51 11.75 1.49
C ALA A 103 0.60 12.90 1.04
N ALA A 104 0.07 12.85 -0.20
CA ALA A 104 -0.87 13.86 -0.70
C ALA A 104 -2.22 13.83 0.06
N ASN A 105 -2.55 12.71 0.70
CA ASN A 105 -3.80 12.56 1.46
C ASN A 105 -3.68 12.99 2.94
N ILE A 106 -2.48 13.33 3.44
CA ILE A 106 -2.28 13.79 4.82
C ILE A 106 -3.23 14.95 5.19
N PRO A 107 -3.36 16.05 4.39
CA PRO A 107 -4.26 17.14 4.74
C PRO A 107 -5.73 16.70 4.82
N VAL A 108 -6.15 15.79 3.94
CA VAL A 108 -7.52 15.23 3.93
C VAL A 108 -7.77 14.43 5.21
N ASN A 109 -6.82 13.59 5.59
CA ASN A 109 -6.91 12.77 6.80
C ASN A 109 -6.90 13.63 8.07
N MET A 110 -6.09 14.68 8.14
CA MET A 110 -6.08 15.60 9.27
C MET A 110 -7.42 16.34 9.40
N GLU A 111 -7.98 16.82 8.30
CA GLU A 111 -9.29 17.46 8.31
C GLU A 111 -10.41 16.49 8.71
N LEU A 112 -10.32 15.22 8.28
CA LEU A 112 -11.25 14.18 8.70
C LEU A 112 -11.14 13.88 10.19
N CYS A 113 -9.94 13.79 10.75
CA CYS A 113 -9.71 13.62 12.19
C CYS A 113 -10.35 14.78 12.99
N LYS A 114 -10.19 16.01 12.51
CA LYS A 114 -10.80 17.20 13.09
C LYS A 114 -12.35 17.13 13.05
N LYS A 115 -12.94 16.73 11.92
CA LYS A 115 -14.38 16.51 11.79
C LYS A 115 -14.93 15.44 12.73
N LEU A 116 -14.12 14.40 12.98
CA LEU A 116 -14.45 13.33 13.93
C LEU A 116 -14.28 13.75 15.40
N GLY A 117 -13.78 14.95 15.68
CA GLY A 117 -13.53 15.45 17.03
C GLY A 117 -12.42 14.71 17.77
N LEU A 118 -11.42 14.22 17.04
CA LEU A 118 -10.26 13.57 17.62
C LEU A 118 -9.31 14.62 18.22
N ASP A 119 -8.46 14.16 19.15
CA ASP A 119 -7.47 15.00 19.80
C ASP A 119 -6.39 15.46 18.80
N GLU A 120 -6.15 16.80 18.77
CA GLU A 120 -5.24 17.42 17.80
C GLU A 120 -3.78 17.00 18.02
N ASP A 121 -3.34 16.89 19.27
CA ASP A 121 -1.99 16.47 19.61
C ASP A 121 -1.72 15.03 19.13
N THR A 122 -2.76 14.19 19.13
CA THR A 122 -2.70 12.82 18.65
C THR A 122 -2.63 12.75 17.13
N TYR A 123 -3.59 13.37 16.41
CA TYR A 123 -3.65 13.17 14.96
C TYR A 123 -2.59 13.97 14.20
N SER A 124 -2.07 15.07 14.75
CA SER A 124 -0.99 15.84 14.12
C SER A 124 0.32 15.04 14.00
N ILE A 125 0.50 14.02 14.84
CA ILE A 125 1.64 13.11 14.81
C ILE A 125 1.28 11.83 14.08
N SER A 126 0.16 11.19 14.43
CA SER A 126 -0.20 9.86 13.93
C SER A 126 -0.49 9.84 12.43
N ILE A 127 -1.11 10.88 11.86
CA ILE A 127 -1.45 10.92 10.44
C ILE A 127 -0.22 11.05 9.54
N PRO A 128 0.71 12.01 9.76
CA PRO A 128 1.96 12.04 8.97
C PRO A 128 2.82 10.79 9.14
N LEU A 129 2.87 10.24 10.36
CA LEU A 129 3.60 9.00 10.62
C LEU A 129 2.93 7.81 9.92
N GLY A 130 1.61 7.68 10.02
CA GLY A 130 0.82 6.63 9.38
C GLY A 130 1.00 6.61 7.87
N ALA A 131 1.00 7.79 7.23
CA ALA A 131 1.22 7.91 5.79
C ALA A 131 2.54 7.30 5.29
N THR A 132 3.48 6.98 6.20
CA THR A 132 4.76 6.33 5.89
C THR A 132 4.86 4.90 6.39
N ILE A 133 4.28 4.56 7.54
CA ILE A 133 4.46 3.24 8.17
C ILE A 133 3.23 2.34 8.13
N ASN A 134 2.03 2.89 7.97
CA ASN A 134 0.80 2.09 7.90
C ASN A 134 0.51 1.65 6.46
N MET A 135 1.20 0.62 6.04
CA MET A 135 1.27 0.14 4.65
C MET A 135 0.67 -1.27 4.50
N ALA A 136 -0.51 -1.52 5.07
CA ALA A 136 -1.18 -2.82 5.02
C ALA A 136 -1.46 -3.28 3.59
N GLY A 137 -1.89 -2.37 2.71
CA GLY A 137 -2.11 -2.66 1.30
C GLY A 137 -0.82 -3.02 0.57
N ALA A 138 0.29 -2.32 0.86
CA ALA A 138 1.60 -2.65 0.30
C ALA A 138 2.09 -4.03 0.76
N ALA A 139 1.90 -4.38 2.02
CA ALA A 139 2.24 -5.71 2.53
C ALA A 139 1.44 -6.81 1.81
N ILE A 140 0.15 -6.58 1.53
CA ILE A 140 -0.68 -7.49 0.74
C ILE A 140 -0.13 -7.61 -0.68
N THR A 141 0.17 -6.49 -1.34
CA THR A 141 0.74 -6.48 -2.69
C THR A 141 2.03 -7.29 -2.77
N ILE A 142 2.98 -7.02 -1.88
CA ILE A 142 4.26 -7.73 -1.84
C ILE A 142 4.03 -9.23 -1.66
N SER A 143 3.20 -9.62 -0.69
CA SER A 143 2.94 -11.03 -0.36
C SER A 143 2.23 -11.76 -1.49
N VAL A 144 1.16 -11.19 -2.05
CA VAL A 144 0.38 -11.81 -3.12
C VAL A 144 1.18 -11.91 -4.40
N MET A 145 1.93 -10.87 -4.77
CA MET A 145 2.77 -10.89 -5.97
C MET A 145 3.89 -11.93 -5.86
N ALA A 146 4.56 -12.03 -4.72
CA ALA A 146 5.61 -13.03 -4.51
C ALA A 146 5.05 -14.46 -4.52
N LEU A 147 3.91 -14.72 -3.84
CA LEU A 147 3.25 -16.02 -3.86
C LEU A 147 2.73 -16.40 -5.25
N SER A 148 2.18 -15.42 -5.99
CA SER A 148 1.73 -15.65 -7.37
C SER A 148 2.89 -16.00 -8.29
N THR A 149 4.06 -15.36 -8.09
CA THR A 149 5.28 -15.68 -8.84
C THR A 149 5.76 -17.09 -8.52
N ALA A 150 5.83 -17.47 -7.24
CA ALA A 150 6.19 -18.81 -6.81
C ALA A 150 5.22 -19.86 -7.40
N HIS A 151 3.92 -19.60 -7.36
CA HIS A 151 2.90 -20.47 -7.95
C HIS A 151 3.06 -20.64 -9.47
N THR A 152 3.35 -19.56 -10.18
CA THR A 152 3.57 -19.59 -11.64
C THR A 152 4.80 -20.41 -12.03
N LEU A 153 5.78 -20.49 -11.14
CA LEU A 153 7.02 -21.28 -11.31
C LEU A 153 6.91 -22.69 -10.73
N ASP A 154 5.73 -23.14 -10.32
CA ASP A 154 5.49 -24.42 -9.64
C ASP A 154 6.37 -24.61 -8.37
N ILE A 155 6.75 -23.52 -7.71
CA ILE A 155 7.51 -23.57 -6.45
C ILE A 155 6.52 -23.78 -5.31
N HIS A 156 6.67 -24.91 -4.60
CA HIS A 156 5.86 -25.20 -3.42
C HIS A 156 6.30 -24.33 -2.23
N VAL A 157 5.39 -23.50 -1.73
CA VAL A 157 5.63 -22.66 -0.56
C VAL A 157 4.87 -23.25 0.62
N ASP A 158 5.61 -23.65 1.66
CA ASP A 158 5.04 -24.19 2.89
C ASP A 158 4.43 -23.07 3.76
N PHE A 159 3.61 -23.47 4.73
CA PHE A 159 2.88 -22.52 5.57
C PHE A 159 3.79 -21.62 6.42
N LEU A 160 4.91 -22.18 6.93
CA LEU A 160 5.85 -21.41 7.75
C LEU A 160 6.55 -20.33 6.92
N THR A 161 7.01 -20.70 5.72
CA THR A 161 7.62 -19.76 4.77
C THR A 161 6.63 -18.65 4.37
N SER A 162 5.33 -18.98 4.23
CA SER A 162 4.29 -17.99 3.97
C SER A 162 4.13 -17.00 5.13
N ILE A 163 4.23 -17.45 6.38
CA ILE A 163 4.20 -16.57 7.56
C ILE A 163 5.44 -15.65 7.56
N ILE A 164 6.62 -16.20 7.31
CA ILE A 164 7.86 -15.42 7.22
C ILE A 164 7.74 -14.35 6.12
N LEU A 165 7.21 -14.71 4.96
CA LEU A 165 6.92 -13.77 3.89
C LEU A 165 6.01 -12.63 4.37
N CYS A 166 4.89 -12.95 5.04
CA CYS A 166 3.96 -11.92 5.51
C CYS A 166 4.61 -10.96 6.51
N VAL A 167 5.43 -11.47 7.44
CA VAL A 167 6.18 -10.64 8.39
C VAL A 167 7.20 -9.76 7.66
N LEU A 168 7.97 -10.33 6.75
CA LEU A 168 8.95 -9.61 5.95
C LEU A 168 8.27 -8.54 5.08
N ALA A 169 7.15 -8.87 4.42
CA ALA A 169 6.38 -7.95 3.62
C ALA A 169 5.85 -6.77 4.46
N ALA A 170 5.33 -7.03 5.66
CA ALA A 170 4.84 -6.00 6.55
C ALA A 170 5.96 -5.04 7.02
N LEU A 171 7.11 -5.59 7.42
CA LEU A 171 8.27 -4.79 7.83
C LEU A 171 8.84 -3.97 6.68
N SER A 172 8.92 -4.56 5.48
CA SER A 172 9.46 -3.89 4.30
C SER A 172 8.49 -2.83 3.76
N ALA A 173 7.19 -3.11 3.81
CA ALA A 173 6.17 -2.16 3.42
C ALA A 173 6.22 -0.87 4.26
N ALA A 174 6.51 -0.96 5.56
CA ALA A 174 6.71 0.21 6.42
C ALA A 174 7.93 1.06 6.02
N GLY A 175 8.87 0.50 5.25
CA GLY A 175 10.00 1.22 4.67
C GLY A 175 9.76 1.66 3.22
N ALA A 176 8.68 1.22 2.59
CA ALA A 176 8.28 1.69 1.27
C ALA A 176 7.82 3.14 1.39
N SER A 177 8.40 4.00 0.57
CA SER A 177 7.91 5.38 0.50
C SER A 177 6.45 5.40 0.03
N GLY A 178 5.61 6.29 0.60
CA GLY A 178 4.21 6.48 0.20
C GLY A 178 4.03 7.09 -1.20
N VAL A 179 4.83 6.64 -2.16
CA VAL A 179 4.79 7.01 -3.57
C VAL A 179 4.26 5.87 -4.41
N ALA A 180 3.61 6.21 -5.53
CA ALA A 180 3.02 5.24 -6.44
C ALA A 180 4.02 4.16 -6.88
N GLY A 181 3.64 2.90 -6.76
CA GLY A 181 4.45 1.75 -7.17
C GLY A 181 5.60 1.38 -6.24
N GLY A 182 5.76 2.03 -5.08
CA GLY A 182 6.85 1.75 -4.13
C GLY A 182 6.86 0.31 -3.63
N SER A 183 5.69 -0.29 -3.39
CA SER A 183 5.55 -1.68 -2.96
C SER A 183 6.05 -2.68 -3.99
N LEU A 184 5.91 -2.39 -5.29
CA LEU A 184 6.32 -3.27 -6.37
C LEU A 184 7.84 -3.52 -6.39
N LEU A 185 8.62 -2.52 -6.00
CA LEU A 185 10.07 -2.62 -5.96
C LEU A 185 10.58 -3.57 -4.86
N LEU A 186 9.72 -3.95 -3.92
CA LEU A 186 10.03 -4.90 -2.85
C LEU A 186 9.69 -6.36 -3.20
N ILE A 187 9.02 -6.60 -4.33
CA ILE A 187 8.67 -7.95 -4.80
C ILE A 187 9.92 -8.83 -5.00
N PRO A 188 11.03 -8.36 -5.62
CA PRO A 188 12.21 -9.20 -5.80
C PRO A 188 12.82 -9.69 -4.48
N MET A 189 12.83 -8.84 -3.46
CA MET A 189 13.26 -9.22 -2.11
C MET A 189 12.37 -10.34 -1.55
N ALA A 190 11.04 -10.21 -1.66
CA ALA A 190 10.10 -11.23 -1.20
C ALA A 190 10.24 -12.54 -2.00
N CYS A 191 10.43 -12.47 -3.31
CA CYS A 191 10.67 -13.62 -4.19
C CYS A 191 11.98 -14.36 -3.85
N SER A 192 13.00 -13.65 -3.34
CA SER A 192 14.27 -14.28 -2.95
C SER A 192 14.11 -15.30 -1.81
N LEU A 193 13.06 -15.20 -0.98
CA LEU A 193 12.73 -16.22 0.03
C LEU A 193 12.45 -17.61 -0.58
N PHE A 194 12.00 -17.63 -1.81
CA PHE A 194 11.64 -18.85 -2.54
C PHE A 194 12.74 -19.29 -3.52
N GLY A 195 13.91 -18.62 -3.49
CA GLY A 195 14.98 -18.89 -4.43
C GLY A 195 14.70 -18.45 -5.86
N VAL A 196 13.70 -17.58 -6.08
CA VAL A 196 13.39 -17.05 -7.41
C VAL A 196 14.51 -16.12 -7.88
N PRO A 197 15.08 -16.33 -9.09
CA PRO A 197 16.10 -15.47 -9.65
C PRO A 197 15.59 -14.03 -9.82
N ASN A 198 16.48 -13.05 -9.64
CA ASN A 198 16.10 -11.64 -9.64
C ASN A 198 15.52 -11.16 -11.00
N ASP A 199 16.01 -11.69 -12.11
CA ASP A 199 15.51 -11.37 -13.46
C ASP A 199 14.05 -11.84 -13.64
N VAL A 200 13.69 -13.00 -13.10
CA VAL A 200 12.32 -13.51 -13.09
C VAL A 200 11.43 -12.68 -12.13
N ALA A 201 11.94 -12.36 -10.94
CA ALA A 201 11.23 -11.51 -10.00
C ALA A 201 10.96 -10.10 -10.58
N MET A 202 11.88 -9.57 -11.37
CA MET A 202 11.69 -8.29 -12.08
C MET A 202 10.60 -8.37 -13.16
N GLN A 203 10.32 -9.52 -13.74
CA GLN A 203 9.15 -9.70 -14.62
C GLN A 203 7.84 -9.57 -13.83
N ALA A 204 7.79 -10.11 -12.61
CA ALA A 204 6.64 -9.92 -11.71
C ALA A 204 6.43 -8.44 -11.36
N VAL A 205 7.50 -7.67 -11.15
CA VAL A 205 7.42 -6.20 -11.00
C VAL A 205 6.80 -5.56 -12.24
N GLY A 206 7.21 -5.98 -13.43
CA GLY A 206 6.63 -5.54 -14.71
C GLY A 206 5.13 -5.79 -14.79
N VAL A 207 4.67 -7.00 -14.42
CA VAL A 207 3.24 -7.31 -14.30
C VAL A 207 2.56 -6.38 -13.29
N GLY A 208 3.19 -6.14 -12.14
CA GLY A 208 2.69 -5.20 -11.13
C GLY A 208 2.45 -3.80 -11.71
N PHE A 209 3.35 -3.27 -12.54
CA PHE A 209 3.14 -1.98 -13.21
C PHE A 209 1.99 -2.01 -14.23
N ILE A 210 1.76 -3.13 -14.92
CA ILE A 210 0.63 -3.27 -15.86
C ILE A 210 -0.71 -3.16 -15.11
N ILE A 211 -0.85 -3.84 -13.97
CA ILE A 211 -2.06 -3.82 -13.16
C ILE A 211 -2.12 -2.63 -12.19
N GLY A 212 -1.03 -1.86 -12.11
CA GLY A 212 -0.74 -0.89 -11.06
C GLY A 212 -1.78 0.22 -10.93
N VAL A 213 -2.50 0.58 -12.00
CA VAL A 213 -3.54 1.62 -11.89
C VAL A 213 -4.62 1.20 -10.88
N ILE A 214 -5.08 -0.05 -10.93
CA ILE A 214 -6.12 -0.56 -10.02
C ILE A 214 -5.51 -0.98 -8.69
N GLN A 215 -4.41 -1.75 -8.74
CA GLN A 215 -3.77 -2.30 -7.56
C GLN A 215 -3.29 -1.19 -6.61
N ASP A 216 -2.51 -0.21 -7.11
CA ASP A 216 -1.92 0.86 -6.33
C ASP A 216 -2.97 1.86 -5.81
N SER A 217 -4.05 2.08 -6.58
CA SER A 217 -5.20 2.87 -6.12
C SER A 217 -5.89 2.22 -4.92
N CYS A 218 -6.17 0.92 -4.97
CA CYS A 218 -6.79 0.18 -3.86
C CYS A 218 -5.83 0.09 -2.66
N GLU A 219 -4.55 -0.16 -2.91
CA GLU A 219 -3.49 -0.20 -1.91
C GLU A 219 -3.42 1.11 -1.13
N THR A 220 -3.29 2.23 -1.85
CA THR A 220 -3.19 3.56 -1.24
C THR A 220 -4.48 3.94 -0.51
N GLY A 221 -5.63 3.61 -1.09
CA GLY A 221 -6.93 3.81 -0.44
C GLY A 221 -7.02 3.09 0.91
N LEU A 222 -6.63 1.80 0.95
CA LEU A 222 -6.58 1.02 2.19
C LEU A 222 -5.60 1.63 3.20
N ASN A 223 -4.36 1.89 2.79
CA ASN A 223 -3.32 2.44 3.65
C ASN A 223 -3.80 3.75 4.29
N SER A 224 -4.20 4.71 3.47
CA SER A 224 -4.56 6.05 3.94
C SER A 224 -5.84 6.11 4.77
N SER A 225 -6.88 5.36 4.39
CA SER A 225 -8.12 5.33 5.18
C SER A 225 -7.94 4.66 6.54
N SER A 226 -7.03 3.69 6.65
CA SER A 226 -6.72 3.05 7.92
C SER A 226 -5.86 3.92 8.85
N ASP A 227 -5.16 4.94 8.36
CA ASP A 227 -4.48 5.93 9.20
C ASP A 227 -5.48 6.64 10.12
N VAL A 228 -6.56 7.16 9.53
CA VAL A 228 -7.63 7.82 10.30
C VAL A 228 -8.34 6.84 11.21
N LEU A 229 -8.62 5.63 10.70
CA LEU A 229 -9.30 4.59 11.46
C LEU A 229 -8.56 4.23 12.74
N TYR A 230 -7.25 3.96 12.66
CA TYR A 230 -6.44 3.57 13.81
C TYR A 230 -6.17 4.74 14.76
N THR A 231 -6.02 5.96 14.23
CA THR A 231 -5.96 7.17 15.05
C THR A 231 -7.25 7.36 15.85
N ALA A 232 -8.42 7.19 15.21
CA ALA A 232 -9.71 7.27 15.89
C ALA A 232 -9.89 6.17 16.96
N ILE A 233 -9.45 4.94 16.69
CA ILE A 233 -9.47 3.85 17.68
C ILE A 233 -8.65 4.21 18.91
N ALA A 234 -7.44 4.75 18.71
CA ALA A 234 -6.55 5.14 19.81
C ALA A 234 -7.19 6.22 20.69
N ASP A 235 -7.72 7.28 20.08
CA ASP A 235 -8.37 8.40 20.77
C ASP A 235 -9.64 7.97 21.51
N ILE A 236 -10.53 7.19 20.88
CA ILE A 236 -11.76 6.68 21.51
C ILE A 236 -11.42 5.78 22.70
N ARG A 237 -10.41 4.93 22.55
CA ARG A 237 -9.97 4.06 23.64
C ARG A 237 -9.40 4.86 24.81
N GLU A 238 -8.58 5.86 24.54
CA GLU A 238 -8.01 6.73 25.58
C GLU A 238 -9.10 7.48 26.35
N LYS A 239 -10.04 8.12 25.63
CA LYS A 239 -11.18 8.80 26.24
C LYS A 239 -12.07 7.90 27.09
N ARG A 240 -12.10 6.60 26.79
CA ARG A 240 -12.85 5.62 27.58
C ARG A 240 -12.12 5.17 28.85
N LEU A 241 -10.80 5.25 28.88
CA LEU A 241 -9.97 4.84 30.02
C LEU A 241 -9.78 5.96 31.05
N ARG A 242 -10.01 7.20 30.63
CA ARG A 242 -10.09 8.38 31.52
C ARG A 242 -11.46 8.46 32.17
#